data_ba2a3246b0d18f9941a633ec814759a7
#
_entry.id   ba2a3246b0d18f9941a633ec814759a7
#
_cell.length_a   1.000
_cell.length_b   1.000
_cell.length_c   1.000
_cell.angle_alpha   90.00
_cell.angle_beta   90.00
_cell.angle_gamma   90.00
#
_symmetry.space_group_name_H-M   'P 1'
#
loop_
_entity.id
_entity.type
_entity.pdbx_description
1 polymer ?
#
loop_
_entity_poly.entity_id
_entity_poly.type
_entity_poly.pdbx_seq_one_letter_code
_entity_poly.pdbx_strand_id
1 'polypeptide(L)'
;PVYDMWLAKTGKPILDGIGATEMLHIFISNRFGDHRAACTGKPVTGYEAKVVDENMNEMPQGEVGRLAVRGPTGCRYLADDRQSGYVTDGWNITGDSFSQDQDGAFHFAARNDDMIISSGYNIAGPEVEAALLAHRDVVECAVIGVPDAQRGSIVQAHVVLSDGLKASDTLTKALQDFVKTQIAPFKYPRSVVFTDSLPKTPTGKIQRFRLRITP
;
A
#
# COMPACT_ATOMS: atom_id res chain seq x y z
N PRO A 1 8.61 -11.68 2.92
CA PRO A 1 8.71 -12.82 3.86
C PRO A 1 7.79 -13.97 3.47
N VAL A 2 6.46 -13.75 3.27
CA VAL A 2 5.52 -14.84 2.93
C VAL A 2 5.87 -15.51 1.61
N TYR A 3 6.20 -14.73 0.58
CA TYR A 3 6.64 -15.22 -0.72
C TYR A 3 7.88 -16.12 -0.60
N ASP A 4 8.91 -15.66 0.12
CA ASP A 4 10.16 -16.39 0.29
C ASP A 4 9.97 -17.68 1.08
N MET A 5 9.19 -17.62 2.15
CA MET A 5 8.82 -18.81 2.95
C MET A 5 8.06 -19.85 2.10
N TRP A 6 7.10 -19.39 1.31
CA TRP A 6 6.34 -20.27 0.43
C TRP A 6 7.21 -20.91 -0.64
N LEU A 7 8.03 -20.09 -1.33
CA LEU A 7 8.95 -20.57 -2.36
C LEU A 7 9.94 -21.59 -1.79
N ALA A 8 10.53 -21.30 -0.62
CA ALA A 8 11.47 -22.22 0.04
C ALA A 8 10.81 -23.56 0.43
N LYS A 9 9.52 -23.53 0.87
CA LYS A 9 8.80 -24.72 1.32
C LYS A 9 8.24 -25.54 0.17
N THR A 10 7.84 -24.92 -0.94
CA THR A 10 7.07 -25.62 -2.00
C THR A 10 7.82 -25.70 -3.32
N GLY A 11 8.90 -24.92 -3.51
CA GLY A 11 9.57 -24.73 -4.80
C GLY A 11 8.73 -24.04 -5.86
N LYS A 12 7.55 -23.47 -5.49
CA LYS A 12 6.61 -22.85 -6.42
C LYS A 12 6.45 -21.37 -6.09
N PRO A 13 6.45 -20.47 -7.10
CA PRO A 13 6.18 -19.05 -6.88
C PRO A 13 4.72 -18.79 -6.52
N ILE A 14 4.47 -17.70 -5.79
CA ILE A 14 3.14 -17.08 -5.71
C ILE A 14 3.04 -16.10 -6.88
N LEU A 15 2.01 -16.21 -7.68
CA LEU A 15 1.70 -15.26 -8.74
C LEU A 15 0.77 -14.20 -8.18
N ASP A 16 1.33 -13.05 -7.89
CA ASP A 16 0.59 -11.89 -7.40
C ASP A 16 -0.18 -11.22 -8.53
N GLY A 17 -1.26 -10.51 -8.18
CA GLY A 17 -2.05 -9.76 -9.14
C GLY A 17 -3.05 -8.85 -8.45
N ILE A 18 -3.63 -7.93 -9.21
CA ILE A 18 -4.69 -7.04 -8.73
C ILE A 18 -5.91 -7.11 -9.62
N GLY A 19 -7.05 -7.16 -8.98
CA GLY A 19 -8.38 -7.00 -9.56
C GLY A 19 -9.23 -6.09 -8.69
N ALA A 20 -10.37 -5.67 -9.21
CA ALA A 20 -11.34 -4.88 -8.50
C ALA A 20 -12.75 -5.40 -8.78
N THR A 21 -13.68 -5.18 -7.85
CA THR A 21 -15.09 -5.53 -8.04
C THR A 21 -15.66 -4.87 -9.29
N GLU A 22 -15.28 -3.62 -9.52
CA GLU A 22 -15.70 -2.79 -10.65
C GLU A 22 -15.21 -3.34 -11.99
N MET A 23 -14.06 -4.03 -12.00
CA MET A 23 -13.48 -4.66 -13.19
C MET A 23 -13.83 -6.14 -13.29
N LEU A 24 -14.59 -6.70 -12.34
CA LEU A 24 -15.04 -8.10 -12.23
C LEU A 24 -13.92 -9.13 -12.10
N HIS A 25 -12.70 -8.79 -12.43
CA HIS A 25 -11.60 -9.74 -12.59
C HIS A 25 -10.24 -9.09 -12.32
N ILE A 26 -9.18 -9.92 -12.32
CA ILE A 26 -7.79 -9.49 -12.31
C ILE A 26 -7.46 -8.83 -13.65
N PHE A 27 -6.84 -7.65 -13.62
CA PHE A 27 -6.44 -6.88 -14.80
C PHE A 27 -4.93 -6.63 -14.88
N ILE A 28 -4.18 -6.80 -13.78
CA ILE A 28 -2.71 -6.86 -13.74
C ILE A 28 -2.31 -8.10 -12.97
N SER A 29 -1.35 -8.89 -13.47
CA SER A 29 -0.89 -10.10 -12.82
C SER A 29 0.54 -10.46 -13.21
N ASN A 30 1.26 -11.10 -12.30
CA ASN A 30 2.43 -11.89 -12.61
C ASN A 30 2.06 -13.08 -13.50
N ARG A 31 3.01 -13.57 -14.28
CA ARG A 31 2.86 -14.74 -15.14
C ARG A 31 3.86 -15.81 -14.75
N PHE A 32 3.55 -17.05 -15.06
CA PHE A 32 4.51 -18.13 -14.91
C PHE A 32 5.72 -17.87 -15.81
N GLY A 33 6.92 -17.90 -15.23
CA GLY A 33 8.16 -17.57 -15.96
C GLY A 33 8.52 -16.08 -16.05
N ASP A 34 7.57 -15.17 -15.71
CA ASP A 34 7.80 -13.72 -15.61
C ASP A 34 7.11 -13.20 -14.34
N HIS A 35 7.71 -13.48 -13.19
CA HIS A 35 7.20 -13.10 -11.88
C HIS A 35 8.33 -12.64 -10.97
N ARG A 36 8.03 -11.67 -10.11
CA ARG A 36 8.96 -11.12 -9.12
C ARG A 36 8.25 -10.92 -7.78
N ALA A 37 8.97 -11.15 -6.68
CA ALA A 37 8.49 -10.79 -5.35
C ALA A 37 8.22 -9.29 -5.25
N ALA A 38 7.22 -8.90 -4.48
CA ALA A 38 6.79 -7.50 -4.29
C ALA A 38 6.43 -6.75 -5.59
N CYS A 39 6.09 -7.47 -6.64
CA CYS A 39 5.66 -6.94 -7.93
C CYS A 39 4.26 -7.50 -8.25
N THR A 40 3.34 -6.65 -8.67
CA THR A 40 1.99 -7.07 -9.06
C THR A 40 1.96 -7.67 -10.47
N GLY A 41 2.96 -7.36 -11.30
CA GLY A 41 3.07 -7.86 -12.68
C GLY A 41 2.69 -6.84 -13.73
N LYS A 42 2.22 -7.33 -14.89
CA LYS A 42 1.88 -6.54 -16.08
C LYS A 42 0.40 -6.67 -16.42
N PRO A 43 -0.17 -5.76 -17.24
CA PRO A 43 -1.54 -5.88 -17.68
C PRO A 43 -1.83 -7.24 -18.31
N VAL A 44 -2.96 -7.83 -17.96
CA VAL A 44 -3.46 -9.05 -18.57
C VAL A 44 -3.90 -8.74 -20.01
N THR A 45 -3.78 -9.70 -20.90
CA THR A 45 -4.14 -9.52 -22.33
C THR A 45 -5.55 -8.95 -22.48
N GLY A 46 -5.67 -7.86 -23.22
CA GLY A 46 -6.91 -7.12 -23.42
C GLY A 46 -7.11 -5.95 -22.45
N TYR A 47 -6.26 -5.82 -21.44
CA TYR A 47 -6.25 -4.66 -20.54
C TYR A 47 -5.07 -3.74 -20.84
N GLU A 48 -5.30 -2.47 -20.60
CA GLU A 48 -4.27 -1.43 -20.56
C GLU A 48 -4.27 -0.81 -19.18
N ALA A 49 -3.08 -0.46 -18.69
CA ALA A 49 -2.92 0.22 -17.40
C ALA A 49 -1.84 1.29 -17.51
N LYS A 50 -2.02 2.36 -16.74
CA LYS A 50 -1.05 3.43 -16.60
C LYS A 50 -1.10 4.04 -15.20
N VAL A 51 0.00 4.65 -14.79
CA VAL A 51 0.08 5.44 -13.56
C VAL A 51 -0.07 6.91 -13.92
N VAL A 52 -0.99 7.61 -13.26
CA VAL A 52 -1.35 8.99 -13.60
C VAL A 52 -1.40 9.91 -12.39
N ASP A 53 -1.21 11.20 -12.64
CA ASP A 53 -1.46 12.28 -11.68
C ASP A 53 -2.97 12.60 -11.55
N GLU A 54 -3.31 13.65 -10.81
CA GLU A 54 -4.70 14.10 -10.64
C GLU A 54 -5.33 14.63 -11.93
N ASN A 55 -4.53 15.05 -12.90
CA ASN A 55 -4.96 15.57 -14.19
C ASN A 55 -4.93 14.53 -15.30
N MET A 56 -4.75 13.25 -14.99
CA MET A 56 -4.63 12.13 -15.92
C MET A 56 -3.37 12.13 -16.80
N ASN A 57 -2.37 12.96 -16.49
CA ASN A 57 -1.06 12.88 -17.13
C ASN A 57 -0.31 11.65 -16.64
N GLU A 58 0.40 10.96 -17.53
CA GLU A 58 1.20 9.79 -17.16
C GLU A 58 2.38 10.22 -16.28
N MET A 59 2.57 9.47 -15.18
CA MET A 59 3.68 9.68 -14.27
C MET A 59 4.99 9.14 -14.86
N PRO A 60 6.12 9.78 -14.55
CA PRO A 60 7.43 9.22 -14.85
C PRO A 60 7.62 7.82 -14.26
N GLN A 61 8.41 6.99 -14.92
CA GLN A 61 8.73 5.65 -14.43
C GLN A 61 9.35 5.68 -13.03
N GLY A 62 8.87 4.80 -12.15
CA GLY A 62 9.27 4.72 -10.76
C GLY A 62 8.53 5.68 -9.82
N GLU A 63 7.85 6.69 -10.34
CA GLU A 63 7.05 7.59 -9.51
C GLU A 63 5.67 7.01 -9.19
N VAL A 64 5.19 7.31 -7.97
CA VAL A 64 3.90 6.81 -7.49
C VAL A 64 2.79 7.75 -7.90
N GLY A 65 1.74 7.20 -8.50
CA GLY A 65 0.52 7.89 -8.89
C GLY A 65 -0.70 6.98 -8.81
N ARG A 66 -1.85 7.45 -9.27
CA ARG A 66 -3.10 6.69 -9.31
C ARG A 66 -3.07 5.67 -10.43
N LEU A 67 -3.55 4.45 -10.15
CA LEU A 67 -3.71 3.42 -11.18
C LEU A 67 -4.96 3.67 -12.00
N ALA A 68 -4.80 3.86 -13.29
CA ALA A 68 -5.85 3.95 -14.29
C ALA A 68 -5.83 2.70 -15.18
N VAL A 69 -6.99 2.07 -15.39
CA VAL A 69 -7.14 0.82 -16.14
C VAL A 69 -8.28 0.92 -17.14
N ARG A 70 -8.11 0.37 -18.32
CA ARG A 70 -9.20 0.14 -19.29
C ARG A 70 -9.07 -1.24 -19.91
N GLY A 71 -10.21 -1.80 -20.35
CA GLY A 71 -10.25 -3.14 -20.93
C GLY A 71 -11.67 -3.60 -21.24
N PRO A 72 -11.85 -4.91 -21.49
CA PRO A 72 -13.14 -5.46 -21.90
C PRO A 72 -14.18 -5.51 -20.78
N THR A 73 -13.77 -5.27 -19.53
CA THR A 73 -14.67 -5.23 -18.37
C THR A 73 -14.64 -3.85 -17.72
N GLY A 74 -15.63 -3.57 -16.90
CA GLY A 74 -15.82 -2.36 -16.14
C GLY A 74 -17.22 -2.35 -15.55
N CYS A 75 -17.50 -1.43 -14.65
CA CYS A 75 -18.83 -1.27 -14.11
C CYS A 75 -19.38 0.14 -14.38
N ARG A 76 -20.70 0.23 -14.27
CA ARG A 76 -21.40 1.49 -14.19
C ARG A 76 -22.17 1.49 -12.87
N TYR A 77 -21.84 2.42 -12.00
CA TYR A 77 -22.60 2.60 -10.76
C TYR A 77 -24.02 3.04 -11.05
N LEU A 78 -25.00 2.37 -10.46
CA LEU A 78 -26.40 2.66 -10.67
C LEU A 78 -26.82 3.84 -9.79
N ALA A 79 -27.18 4.97 -10.43
CA ALA A 79 -27.63 6.20 -9.75
C ALA A 79 -26.73 6.63 -8.57
N ASP A 80 -25.41 6.60 -8.77
CA ASP A 80 -24.41 6.89 -7.76
C ASP A 80 -23.37 7.87 -8.32
N ASP A 81 -23.12 8.96 -7.60
CA ASP A 81 -22.22 10.04 -8.00
C ASP A 81 -20.74 9.60 -8.11
N ARG A 82 -20.37 8.47 -7.48
CA ARG A 82 -19.03 7.88 -7.62
C ARG A 82 -18.65 7.58 -9.06
N GLN A 83 -19.64 7.43 -9.96
CA GLN A 83 -19.38 7.17 -11.38
C GLN A 83 -18.50 8.24 -12.02
N SER A 84 -18.72 9.51 -11.69
CA SER A 84 -17.95 10.64 -12.26
C SER A 84 -16.48 10.65 -11.81
N GLY A 85 -16.20 10.15 -10.61
CA GLY A 85 -14.83 10.03 -10.09
C GLY A 85 -14.15 8.70 -10.46
N TYR A 86 -14.95 7.68 -10.80
CA TYR A 86 -14.43 6.35 -11.13
C TYR A 86 -14.01 6.21 -12.60
N VAL A 87 -14.71 6.84 -13.53
CA VAL A 87 -14.38 6.79 -14.96
C VAL A 87 -14.05 8.18 -15.47
N THR A 88 -12.82 8.35 -15.97
CA THR A 88 -12.33 9.59 -16.59
C THR A 88 -11.73 9.24 -17.94
N ASP A 89 -12.23 9.85 -19.03
CA ASP A 89 -11.75 9.66 -20.41
C ASP A 89 -11.65 8.19 -20.83
N GLY A 90 -12.61 7.37 -20.39
CA GLY A 90 -12.65 5.93 -20.68
C GLY A 90 -11.70 5.07 -19.83
N TRP A 91 -11.03 5.65 -18.84
CA TRP A 91 -10.19 4.96 -17.88
C TRP A 91 -10.91 4.82 -16.54
N ASN A 92 -10.84 3.62 -15.97
CA ASN A 92 -11.32 3.34 -14.61
C ASN A 92 -10.21 3.68 -13.62
N ILE A 93 -10.49 4.58 -12.67
CA ILE A 93 -9.53 4.96 -11.62
C ILE A 93 -9.77 4.06 -10.40
N THR A 94 -8.83 3.16 -10.12
CA THR A 94 -9.07 2.04 -9.21
C THR A 94 -9.09 2.40 -7.72
N GLY A 95 -8.70 3.58 -7.34
CA GLY A 95 -8.52 3.97 -5.93
C GLY A 95 -7.25 3.41 -5.29
N ASP A 96 -6.36 2.83 -6.09
CA ASP A 96 -5.05 2.34 -5.67
C ASP A 96 -3.93 3.15 -6.30
N SER A 97 -2.85 3.36 -5.53
CA SER A 97 -1.62 4.01 -6.00
C SER A 97 -0.57 2.97 -6.36
N PHE A 98 0.06 3.17 -7.51
CA PHE A 98 1.10 2.31 -8.06
C PHE A 98 2.27 3.12 -8.60
N SER A 99 3.42 2.48 -8.76
CA SER A 99 4.48 2.91 -9.66
C SER A 99 4.67 1.88 -10.77
N GLN A 100 5.22 2.32 -11.91
CA GLN A 100 5.57 1.43 -13.03
C GLN A 100 7.09 1.48 -13.23
N ASP A 101 7.73 0.32 -13.31
CA ASP A 101 9.17 0.23 -13.54
C ASP A 101 9.52 0.27 -15.04
N GLN A 102 10.84 0.24 -15.32
CA GLN A 102 11.37 0.32 -16.69
C GLN A 102 10.97 -0.88 -17.56
N ASP A 103 10.66 -2.02 -16.96
CA ASP A 103 10.20 -3.23 -17.66
C ASP A 103 8.68 -3.23 -17.90
N GLY A 104 7.99 -2.19 -17.47
CA GLY A 104 6.55 -2.01 -17.58
C GLY A 104 5.74 -2.80 -16.54
N ALA A 105 6.38 -3.29 -15.48
CA ALA A 105 5.69 -3.96 -14.39
C ALA A 105 5.23 -2.97 -13.32
N PHE A 106 4.11 -3.29 -12.69
CA PHE A 106 3.41 -2.44 -11.72
C PHE A 106 3.71 -2.88 -10.30
N HIS A 107 3.97 -1.91 -9.43
CA HIS A 107 4.26 -2.10 -8.02
C HIS A 107 3.22 -1.35 -7.18
N PHE A 108 2.49 -2.08 -6.35
CA PHE A 108 1.51 -1.50 -5.43
C PHE A 108 2.21 -0.63 -4.38
N ALA A 109 1.74 0.58 -4.19
CA ALA A 109 2.24 1.48 -3.15
C ALA A 109 1.28 1.54 -1.96
N ALA A 110 0.04 1.97 -2.18
CA ALA A 110 -0.99 2.10 -1.14
C ALA A 110 -2.38 2.24 -1.77
N ARG A 111 -3.41 2.23 -0.93
CA ARG A 111 -4.71 2.80 -1.29
C ARG A 111 -4.58 4.33 -1.34
N ASN A 112 -5.30 4.98 -2.25
CA ASN A 112 -5.26 6.45 -2.36
C ASN A 112 -5.70 7.14 -1.06
N ASP A 113 -6.69 6.56 -0.38
CA ASP A 113 -7.19 7.02 0.92
C ASP A 113 -6.27 6.68 2.10
N ASP A 114 -5.30 5.81 1.92
CA ASP A 114 -4.27 5.45 2.91
C ASP A 114 -2.92 6.12 2.64
N MET A 115 -2.79 6.90 1.56
CA MET A 115 -1.60 7.69 1.29
C MET A 115 -1.46 8.82 2.33
N ILE A 116 -0.28 8.94 2.92
CA ILE A 116 0.01 9.94 3.95
C ILE A 116 0.75 11.11 3.30
N ILE A 117 0.13 12.29 3.32
CA ILE A 117 0.76 13.50 2.79
C ILE A 117 1.38 14.27 3.96
N SER A 118 2.70 14.23 4.10
CA SER A 118 3.45 14.87 5.18
C SER A 118 4.44 15.89 4.61
N SER A 119 4.23 17.17 4.90
CA SER A 119 5.08 18.27 4.38
C SER A 119 5.26 18.21 2.86
N GLY A 120 4.21 17.86 2.11
CA GLY A 120 4.24 17.74 0.65
C GLY A 120 4.82 16.42 0.11
N TYR A 121 5.28 15.52 0.97
CA TYR A 121 5.73 14.19 0.54
C TYR A 121 4.61 13.17 0.62
N ASN A 122 4.47 12.37 -0.43
CA ASN A 122 3.59 11.20 -0.45
C ASN A 122 4.30 10.01 0.21
N ILE A 123 3.75 9.51 1.31
CA ILE A 123 4.30 8.39 2.07
C ILE A 123 3.29 7.25 2.04
N ALA A 124 3.69 6.12 1.47
CA ALA A 124 2.89 4.91 1.46
C ALA A 124 2.99 4.21 2.82
N GLY A 125 1.87 4.08 3.53
CA GLY A 125 1.81 3.36 4.81
C GLY A 125 2.42 1.95 4.73
N PRO A 126 2.10 1.13 3.72
CA PRO A 126 2.67 -0.21 3.56
C PRO A 126 4.20 -0.26 3.46
N GLU A 127 4.85 0.75 2.91
CA GLU A 127 6.32 0.83 2.86
C GLU A 127 6.92 0.99 4.27
N VAL A 128 6.30 1.82 5.10
CA VAL A 128 6.72 2.01 6.50
C VAL A 128 6.43 0.76 7.33
N GLU A 129 5.27 0.11 7.09
CA GLU A 129 4.92 -1.17 7.73
C GLU A 129 5.94 -2.26 7.40
N ALA A 130 6.34 -2.39 6.13
CA ALA A 130 7.35 -3.36 5.72
C ALA A 130 8.69 -3.12 6.42
N ALA A 131 9.11 -1.86 6.57
CA ALA A 131 10.32 -1.50 7.31
C ALA A 131 10.20 -1.86 8.80
N LEU A 132 9.07 -1.55 9.45
CA LEU A 132 8.84 -1.89 10.86
C LEU A 132 8.80 -3.41 11.09
N LEU A 133 8.14 -4.17 10.22
CA LEU A 133 8.05 -5.64 10.31
C LEU A 133 9.40 -6.35 10.13
N ALA A 134 10.41 -5.68 9.59
CA ALA A 134 11.77 -6.21 9.54
C ALA A 134 12.50 -6.12 10.91
N HIS A 135 11.96 -5.36 11.88
CA HIS A 135 12.50 -5.30 13.22
C HIS A 135 12.03 -6.50 14.05
N ARG A 136 12.98 -7.20 14.70
CA ARG A 136 12.73 -8.45 15.45
C ARG A 136 11.68 -8.33 16.57
N ASP A 137 11.50 -7.14 17.11
CA ASP A 137 10.60 -6.87 18.24
C ASP A 137 9.17 -6.54 17.80
N VAL A 138 8.90 -6.48 16.48
CA VAL A 138 7.60 -6.15 15.89
C VAL A 138 6.95 -7.40 15.31
N VAL A 139 5.77 -7.75 15.79
CA VAL A 139 4.97 -8.87 15.30
C VAL A 139 3.99 -8.42 14.24
N GLU A 140 3.29 -7.33 14.50
CA GLU A 140 2.34 -6.72 13.58
C GLU A 140 2.43 -5.20 13.66
N CYS A 141 2.14 -4.51 12.58
CA CYS A 141 1.96 -3.07 12.62
C CYS A 141 0.94 -2.59 11.60
N ALA A 142 0.40 -1.41 11.85
CA ALA A 142 -0.43 -0.68 10.91
C ALA A 142 -0.02 0.80 10.94
N VAL A 143 0.10 1.40 9.78
CA VAL A 143 0.53 2.79 9.64
C VAL A 143 -0.60 3.63 9.06
N ILE A 144 -0.86 4.78 9.71
CA ILE A 144 -1.87 5.76 9.29
C ILE A 144 -1.28 7.16 9.27
N GLY A 145 -1.92 8.06 8.53
CA GLY A 145 -1.72 9.49 8.67
C GLY A 145 -2.61 10.05 9.77
N VAL A 146 -2.03 10.86 10.65
CA VAL A 146 -2.79 11.63 11.64
C VAL A 146 -2.53 13.12 11.44
N PRO A 147 -3.54 13.99 11.67
CA PRO A 147 -3.38 15.43 11.49
C PRO A 147 -2.22 16.01 12.31
N ASP A 148 -1.50 16.94 11.71
CA ASP A 148 -0.41 17.70 12.34
C ASP A 148 -0.44 19.15 11.89
N ALA A 149 -0.33 20.08 12.81
CA ALA A 149 -0.48 21.53 12.53
C ALA A 149 0.64 22.09 11.64
N GLN A 150 1.82 21.49 11.63
CA GLN A 150 2.96 21.99 10.86
C GLN A 150 3.15 21.25 9.55
N ARG A 151 2.76 19.96 9.50
CA ARG A 151 3.05 19.06 8.38
C ARG A 151 1.83 18.63 7.59
N GLY A 152 0.64 19.12 7.97
CA GLY A 152 -0.64 18.63 7.46
C GLY A 152 -0.98 17.26 8.04
N SER A 153 -0.09 16.28 7.85
CA SER A 153 -0.17 14.98 8.53
C SER A 153 1.22 14.49 8.93
N ILE A 154 1.26 13.63 9.94
CA ILE A 154 2.43 12.84 10.31
C ILE A 154 2.14 11.35 10.21
N VAL A 155 3.20 10.58 10.00
CA VAL A 155 3.14 9.12 10.02
C VAL A 155 3.01 8.66 11.47
N GLN A 156 1.94 7.92 11.77
CA GLN A 156 1.74 7.23 13.03
C GLN A 156 1.71 5.72 12.81
N ALA A 157 2.51 4.99 13.58
CA ALA A 157 2.54 3.53 13.56
C ALA A 157 1.86 2.97 14.81
N HIS A 158 0.90 2.06 14.61
CA HIS A 158 0.37 1.20 15.66
C HIS A 158 1.13 -0.12 15.60
N VAL A 159 1.76 -0.50 16.71
CA VAL A 159 2.73 -1.61 16.76
C VAL A 159 2.33 -2.63 17.81
N VAL A 160 2.27 -3.89 17.40
CA VAL A 160 2.16 -5.05 18.30
C VAL A 160 3.55 -5.61 18.50
N LEU A 161 3.99 -5.67 19.74
CA LEU A 161 5.31 -6.14 20.11
C LEU A 161 5.35 -7.67 20.28
N SER A 162 6.55 -8.23 20.18
CA SER A 162 6.80 -9.62 20.57
C SER A 162 6.56 -9.83 22.05
N ASP A 163 6.16 -11.06 22.41
CA ASP A 163 5.82 -11.44 23.78
C ASP A 163 6.95 -11.07 24.77
N GLY A 164 6.56 -10.57 25.92
CA GLY A 164 7.46 -10.20 27.02
C GLY A 164 8.10 -8.80 26.90
N LEU A 165 7.93 -8.12 25.76
CA LEU A 165 8.41 -6.74 25.60
C LEU A 165 7.37 -5.74 26.14
N LYS A 166 7.88 -4.61 26.64
CA LYS A 166 7.05 -3.51 27.14
C LYS A 166 7.28 -2.24 26.32
N ALA A 167 6.21 -1.51 26.12
CA ALA A 167 6.25 -0.17 25.54
C ALA A 167 7.19 0.75 26.34
N SER A 168 8.04 1.49 25.64
CA SER A 168 8.94 2.49 26.23
C SER A 168 9.37 3.52 25.19
N ASP A 169 9.76 4.70 25.66
CA ASP A 169 10.33 5.76 24.80
C ASP A 169 11.63 5.30 24.14
N THR A 170 12.43 4.49 24.82
CA THR A 170 13.66 3.91 24.27
C THR A 170 13.35 3.02 23.09
N LEU A 171 12.33 2.15 23.19
CA LEU A 171 11.92 1.27 22.10
C LEU A 171 11.29 2.07 20.95
N THR A 172 10.47 3.08 21.25
CA THR A 172 9.94 4.01 20.26
C THR A 172 11.07 4.61 19.42
N LYS A 173 12.08 5.16 20.10
CA LYS A 173 13.25 5.75 19.42
C LYS A 173 14.03 4.72 18.60
N ALA A 174 14.22 3.53 19.13
CA ALA A 174 14.91 2.44 18.41
C ALA A 174 14.18 2.06 17.13
N LEU A 175 12.84 1.90 17.16
CA LEU A 175 12.04 1.62 15.97
C LEU A 175 12.09 2.76 14.94
N GLN A 176 11.99 4.02 15.39
CA GLN A 176 12.12 5.18 14.52
C GLN A 176 13.48 5.24 13.84
N ASP A 177 14.56 5.04 14.59
CA ASP A 177 15.92 5.07 14.04
C ASP A 177 16.17 3.88 13.12
N PHE A 178 15.64 2.70 13.43
CA PHE A 178 15.70 1.53 12.56
C PHE A 178 15.02 1.81 11.21
N VAL A 179 13.78 2.34 11.19
CA VAL A 179 13.07 2.67 9.96
C VAL A 179 13.87 3.65 9.10
N LYS A 180 14.52 4.66 9.68
CA LYS A 180 15.37 5.62 8.95
C LYS A 180 16.57 4.95 8.26
N THR A 181 16.98 3.78 8.71
CA THR A 181 18.06 3.01 8.05
C THR A 181 17.56 2.12 6.91
N GLN A 182 16.26 1.80 6.90
CA GLN A 182 15.66 0.88 5.94
C GLN A 182 15.06 1.59 4.72
N ILE A 183 14.47 2.77 4.93
CA ILE A 183 13.79 3.57 3.91
C ILE A 183 14.20 5.04 4.03
N ALA A 184 13.73 5.88 3.08
CA ALA A 184 14.04 7.31 3.10
C ALA A 184 13.72 7.94 4.47
N PRO A 185 14.67 8.63 5.13
CA PRO A 185 14.53 9.06 6.52
C PRO A 185 13.29 9.90 6.81
N PHE A 186 12.78 10.68 5.85
CA PHE A 186 11.59 11.49 6.08
C PHE A 186 10.30 10.68 6.26
N LYS A 187 10.29 9.39 5.88
CA LYS A 187 9.15 8.46 5.97
C LYS A 187 8.98 7.82 7.34
N TYR A 188 9.94 7.99 8.28
CA TYR A 188 9.86 7.32 9.58
C TYR A 188 8.59 7.72 10.36
N PRO A 189 8.02 6.82 11.18
CA PRO A 189 6.86 7.14 12.01
C PRO A 189 7.25 8.15 13.10
N ARG A 190 6.60 9.34 13.08
CA ARG A 190 6.82 10.38 14.08
C ARG A 190 6.09 10.10 15.38
N SER A 191 5.04 9.30 15.30
CA SER A 191 4.29 8.79 16.45
C SER A 191 4.26 7.27 16.40
N VAL A 192 4.47 6.61 17.54
CA VAL A 192 4.36 5.17 17.70
C VAL A 192 3.42 4.89 18.87
N VAL A 193 2.37 4.13 18.60
CA VAL A 193 1.38 3.67 19.57
C VAL A 193 1.54 2.17 19.71
N PHE A 194 1.85 1.70 20.91
CA PHE A 194 1.89 0.28 21.20
C PHE A 194 0.51 -0.22 21.56
N THR A 195 0.12 -1.38 21.00
CA THR A 195 -1.20 -1.98 21.19
C THR A 195 -1.08 -3.50 21.28
N ASP A 196 -2.00 -4.14 21.97
CA ASP A 196 -2.04 -5.60 22.10
C ASP A 196 -2.53 -6.28 20.81
N SER A 197 -3.34 -5.60 20.00
CA SER A 197 -3.86 -6.13 18.74
C SER A 197 -4.28 -5.03 17.79
N LEU A 198 -4.37 -5.36 16.49
CA LEU A 198 -4.87 -4.46 15.46
C LEU A 198 -6.31 -4.84 15.06
N PRO A 199 -7.18 -3.86 14.74
CA PRO A 199 -8.53 -4.13 14.26
C PRO A 199 -8.47 -4.78 12.88
N LYS A 200 -9.12 -5.94 12.73
CA LYS A 200 -9.15 -6.74 11.50
C LYS A 200 -10.58 -7.06 11.08
N THR A 201 -10.76 -7.28 9.78
CA THR A 201 -11.97 -7.91 9.24
C THR A 201 -11.97 -9.41 9.59
N PRO A 202 -13.12 -10.12 9.45
CA PRO A 202 -13.15 -11.58 9.58
C PRO A 202 -12.18 -12.32 8.65
N THR A 203 -11.79 -11.69 7.53
CA THR A 203 -10.81 -12.24 6.58
C THR A 203 -9.37 -11.84 6.87
N GLY A 204 -9.09 -11.21 8.03
CA GLY A 204 -7.74 -10.86 8.49
C GLY A 204 -7.19 -9.53 7.94
N LYS A 205 -7.95 -8.76 7.14
CA LYS A 205 -7.49 -7.46 6.62
C LYS A 205 -7.56 -6.38 7.70
N ILE A 206 -6.49 -5.60 7.86
CA ILE A 206 -6.42 -4.48 8.81
C ILE A 206 -7.42 -3.39 8.44
N GLN A 207 -8.20 -2.95 9.43
CA GLN A 207 -9.20 -1.88 9.30
C GLN A 207 -8.59 -0.53 9.75
N ARG A 208 -7.75 0.09 8.91
CA ARG A 208 -7.05 1.34 9.25
C ARG A 208 -7.98 2.49 9.61
N PHE A 209 -9.19 2.54 9.04
CA PHE A 209 -10.18 3.57 9.39
C PHE A 209 -10.54 3.57 10.88
N ARG A 210 -10.52 2.42 11.56
CA ARG A 210 -10.77 2.34 13.00
C ARG A 210 -9.64 2.94 13.83
N LEU A 211 -8.41 2.88 13.33
CA LEU A 211 -7.26 3.48 14.02
C LEU A 211 -7.26 5.01 13.93
N ARG A 212 -7.93 5.60 12.92
CA ARG A 212 -8.07 7.05 12.75
C ARG A 212 -9.13 7.68 13.67
N ILE A 213 -10.04 6.87 14.22
CA ILE A 213 -11.18 7.33 15.03
C ILE A 213 -10.86 7.28 16.53
N THR A 214 -9.80 6.57 16.92
CA THR A 214 -9.40 6.48 18.33
C THR A 214 -8.70 7.78 18.74
N PRO A 215 -9.23 8.52 19.75
CA PRO A 215 -8.68 9.79 20.21
C PRO A 215 -7.29 9.62 20.84
#